data_9178301d98722ec5ac038e645a72e30e
#
_entry.id   9178301d98722ec5ac038e645a72e30e
#
_cell.length_a   1.000
_cell.length_b   1.000
_cell.length_c   1.000
_cell.angle_alpha   90.00
_cell.angle_beta   90.00
_cell.angle_gamma   90.00
#
_symmetry.space_group_name_H-M   'P 1'
#
loop_
_entity.id
_entity.type
_entity.pdbx_description
1 polymer ?
#
loop_
_entity_poly.entity_id
_entity_poly.type
_entity_poly.pdbx_seq_one_letter_code
_entity_poly.pdbx_strand_id
1 'polypeptide(L)'
;CTTNYMLEFVWIGVTYSRMKNALSRFSRGRPCMSTYLQKVLLGIPSKAIPLQVQMPRRLHVSGLPELNYSQLTALKTVLTSPLSLIQGPPGTGKTVTSASLIYHLVQMKRGKILVCAPSNVAVDQLTEKLHRTGLKVVRLVSRMRETISSQVRFLALHEQVAQVEENTELSHLIEQKRNNGELSTMEERRYRSQVFQREREILDAADVICTTCSSSADRRLHSYEFQTVLIDEATQAVEPECLIPIVRGCRQLVLVGDHKQLGPVVLNRKVADAGMNLSLFERLVILGVKPRRLEVQYRMHPALSEFPSNMFYDGMLQNGVSAHERLRRNVAIPWPVPNMPMMFYQNLGQEEISASGTSYLNRTEASSVEKLVTTLLKAGVAAEHIGVVTPYEGQRNFVINYMQLHGSMMKDAYRNVEVASVDAFQGREKDYIIVSCVRSNSSLGIGFLSDPRRLNVALTRARFGLILIGNPRILCKNPLWYHLLVHFKDRNLLVEGALSNLQPSMVRFGPPPVERRVMSRFERAASEANSVNDSLAMDPVRAPFRGSMASADLLREGMWGTLSLDARSLSMTQSDLITQSLKQKETDLDSLDGFRSQASVADSLEDETNEDPMATMGIDCLLYTSDAA
;
A
#
# COMPACT_ATOMS: atom_id res chain seq x y z
N CYS A 1 23.47 -20.78 25.00
CA CYS A 1 22.39 -20.79 26.01
C CYS A 1 21.05 -20.97 25.30
N THR A 2 20.37 -22.11 25.58
CA THR A 2 19.09 -22.45 24.94
C THR A 2 17.92 -22.53 25.93
N THR A 3 18.13 -22.13 27.17
CA THR A 3 17.17 -22.22 28.27
C THR A 3 17.12 -20.91 29.06
N ASN A 4 15.96 -20.61 29.63
CA ASN A 4 15.68 -19.42 30.45
C ASN A 4 15.48 -18.11 29.69
N TYR A 5 14.80 -18.15 28.52
CA TYR A 5 14.30 -16.97 27.86
C TYR A 5 12.84 -16.73 28.24
N MET A 6 12.51 -15.48 28.59
CA MET A 6 11.14 -15.02 28.73
C MET A 6 10.79 -14.21 27.47
N LEU A 7 9.72 -14.59 26.77
CA LEU A 7 9.20 -13.89 25.61
C LEU A 7 8.05 -12.99 26.04
N GLU A 8 8.23 -11.69 25.91
CA GLU A 8 7.18 -10.70 26.13
C GLU A 8 6.77 -10.09 24.78
N PHE A 9 5.47 -10.11 24.51
CA PHE A 9 4.91 -9.47 23.32
C PHE A 9 4.66 -8.00 23.60
N VAL A 10 5.53 -7.12 23.10
CA VAL A 10 5.38 -5.67 23.25
C VAL A 10 4.65 -5.11 22.03
N TRP A 11 3.49 -4.48 22.25
CA TRP A 11 2.75 -3.82 21.19
C TRP A 11 3.31 -2.42 20.91
N ILE A 12 3.83 -2.22 19.68
CA ILE A 12 4.38 -0.93 19.26
C ILE A 12 3.26 -0.07 18.64
N GLY A 13 2.61 0.73 19.48
CA GLY A 13 1.49 1.60 19.09
C GLY A 13 1.86 2.93 18.43
N VAL A 14 3.11 3.13 17.98
CA VAL A 14 3.62 4.43 17.49
C VAL A 14 2.81 4.96 16.31
N THR A 15 2.50 4.12 15.32
CA THR A 15 1.71 4.52 14.15
C THR A 15 0.32 4.96 14.54
N TYR A 16 -0.35 4.23 15.44
CA TYR A 16 -1.68 4.59 15.94
C TYR A 16 -1.67 5.90 16.75
N SER A 17 -0.64 6.11 17.57
CA SER A 17 -0.45 7.37 18.30
C SER A 17 -0.26 8.54 17.34
N ARG A 18 0.49 8.36 16.25
CA ARG A 18 0.68 9.37 15.20
C ARG A 18 -0.62 9.68 14.47
N MET A 19 -1.40 8.66 14.10
CA MET A 19 -2.73 8.82 13.51
C MET A 19 -3.69 9.56 14.45
N LYS A 20 -3.75 9.17 15.74
CA LYS A 20 -4.56 9.84 16.76
C LYS A 20 -4.17 11.31 16.92
N ASN A 21 -2.88 11.61 16.95
CA ASN A 21 -2.37 12.97 17.04
C ASN A 21 -2.71 13.79 15.80
N ALA A 22 -2.64 13.20 14.59
CA ALA A 22 -3.03 13.88 13.35
C ALA A 22 -4.52 14.23 13.35
N LEU A 23 -5.39 13.28 13.72
CA LEU A 23 -6.83 13.51 13.87
C LEU A 23 -7.12 14.60 14.91
N SER A 24 -6.45 14.57 16.07
CA SER A 24 -6.60 15.60 17.12
C SER A 24 -6.14 16.98 16.64
N ARG A 25 -5.06 17.08 15.83
CA ARG A 25 -4.64 18.36 15.23
C ARG A 25 -5.67 18.86 14.21
N PHE A 26 -6.20 17.96 13.39
CA PHE A 26 -7.22 18.27 12.40
C PHE A 26 -8.52 18.80 13.04
N SER A 27 -8.96 18.21 14.18
CA SER A 27 -10.21 18.58 14.86
C SER A 27 -10.14 19.88 15.67
N ARG A 28 -8.94 20.28 16.15
CA ARG A 28 -8.79 21.43 17.07
C ARG A 28 -8.94 22.81 16.44
N GLY A 29 -9.27 22.91 15.15
CA GLY A 29 -9.51 24.19 14.48
C GLY A 29 -8.32 25.12 14.32
N ARG A 30 -7.12 24.74 14.77
CA ARG A 30 -5.89 25.48 14.47
C ARG A 30 -5.50 25.25 13.01
N PRO A 31 -4.99 26.26 12.29
CA PRO A 31 -4.62 26.13 10.88
C PRO A 31 -3.45 25.13 10.74
N CYS A 32 -3.79 23.87 10.48
CA CYS A 32 -2.84 22.80 10.20
C CYS A 32 -2.71 22.48 8.70
N MET A 33 -3.56 23.10 7.88
CA MET A 33 -3.60 23.03 6.42
C MET A 33 -4.41 24.21 5.87
N SER A 34 -4.53 24.32 4.54
CA SER A 34 -5.40 25.35 3.95
C SER A 34 -6.88 25.11 4.27
N THR A 35 -7.65 26.19 4.44
CA THR A 35 -9.11 26.13 4.71
C THR A 35 -9.87 25.37 3.61
N TYR A 36 -9.43 25.51 2.34
CA TYR A 36 -9.99 24.76 1.24
C TYR A 36 -9.83 23.24 1.43
N LEU A 37 -8.61 22.78 1.70
CA LEU A 37 -8.35 21.36 1.92
C LEU A 37 -9.12 20.83 3.13
N GLN A 38 -9.17 21.58 4.22
CA GLN A 38 -9.93 21.18 5.41
C GLN A 38 -11.41 20.96 5.09
N LYS A 39 -12.04 21.89 4.35
CA LYS A 39 -13.44 21.76 3.95
C LYS A 39 -13.67 20.54 3.06
N VAL A 40 -12.85 20.36 2.03
CA VAL A 40 -12.97 19.21 1.10
C VAL A 40 -12.76 17.88 1.82
N LEU A 41 -11.79 17.79 2.73
CA LEU A 41 -11.56 16.59 3.54
C LEU A 41 -12.74 16.30 4.49
N LEU A 42 -13.49 17.31 4.92
CA LEU A 42 -14.73 17.15 5.69
C LEU A 42 -15.96 16.86 4.81
N GLY A 43 -15.81 16.75 3.49
CA GLY A 43 -16.92 16.56 2.56
C GLY A 43 -17.77 17.82 2.37
N ILE A 44 -17.30 18.99 2.79
CA ILE A 44 -18.00 20.26 2.63
C ILE A 44 -17.73 20.81 1.22
N PRO A 45 -18.75 21.02 0.39
CA PRO A 45 -18.59 21.58 -0.93
C PRO A 45 -17.83 22.90 -0.89
N SER A 46 -16.75 22.99 -1.62
CA SER A 46 -15.89 24.18 -1.67
C SER A 46 -15.32 24.37 -3.07
N LYS A 47 -15.43 25.60 -3.58
CA LYS A 47 -14.87 25.94 -4.89
C LYS A 47 -13.36 26.05 -4.79
N ALA A 48 -12.64 25.28 -5.61
CA ALA A 48 -11.20 25.39 -5.71
C ALA A 48 -10.80 26.73 -6.32
N ILE A 49 -9.87 27.43 -5.69
CA ILE A 49 -9.23 28.60 -6.28
C ILE A 49 -7.97 28.08 -6.98
N PRO A 50 -7.87 28.21 -8.32
CA PRO A 50 -6.69 27.80 -9.03
C PRO A 50 -5.43 28.51 -8.50
N LEU A 51 -4.35 27.76 -8.39
CA LEU A 51 -3.08 28.31 -8.00
C LEU A 51 -2.53 29.15 -9.17
N GLN A 52 -2.18 30.40 -8.90
CA GLN A 52 -1.50 31.24 -9.90
C GLN A 52 -0.08 30.73 -10.12
N VAL A 53 0.19 30.24 -11.33
CA VAL A 53 1.45 29.59 -11.69
C VAL A 53 1.87 30.04 -13.08
N GLN A 54 3.11 30.45 -13.22
CA GLN A 54 3.75 30.53 -14.53
C GLN A 54 4.07 29.09 -14.99
N MET A 55 3.36 28.63 -16.02
CA MET A 55 3.59 27.29 -16.58
C MET A 55 4.98 27.21 -17.19
N PRO A 56 5.77 26.16 -16.86
CA PRO A 56 7.07 25.94 -17.49
C PRO A 56 6.95 25.84 -19.01
N ARG A 57 7.85 26.48 -19.74
CA ARG A 57 7.88 26.42 -21.22
C ARG A 57 8.18 25.00 -21.72
N ARG A 58 8.99 24.24 -20.98
CA ARG A 58 9.33 22.83 -21.26
C ARG A 58 8.96 21.98 -20.06
N LEU A 59 8.26 20.87 -20.33
CA LEU A 59 7.83 19.91 -19.30
C LEU A 59 8.67 18.62 -19.33
N HIS A 60 9.72 18.59 -20.15
CA HIS A 60 10.72 17.54 -20.13
C HIS A 60 11.64 17.67 -18.91
N VAL A 61 11.95 16.56 -18.27
CA VAL A 61 12.86 16.47 -17.12
C VAL A 61 14.04 15.57 -17.49
N SER A 62 15.25 16.10 -17.40
CA SER A 62 16.46 15.33 -17.64
C SER A 62 16.55 14.14 -16.68
N GLY A 63 16.98 12.98 -17.17
CA GLY A 63 17.08 11.75 -16.38
C GLY A 63 15.77 10.95 -16.26
N LEU A 64 14.65 11.46 -16.79
CA LEU A 64 13.37 10.76 -16.84
C LEU A 64 12.89 10.57 -18.30
N PRO A 65 12.10 9.51 -18.58
CA PRO A 65 11.45 9.34 -19.87
C PRO A 65 10.50 10.51 -20.21
N GLU A 66 10.28 10.76 -21.48
CA GLU A 66 9.29 11.73 -21.92
C GLU A 66 7.87 11.31 -21.51
N LEU A 67 7.09 12.30 -21.10
CA LEU A 67 5.72 12.08 -20.65
C LEU A 67 4.77 12.02 -21.85
N ASN A 68 3.85 11.06 -21.84
CA ASN A 68 2.76 11.00 -22.82
C ASN A 68 1.68 12.06 -22.53
N TYR A 69 0.69 12.16 -23.43
CA TYR A 69 -0.37 13.16 -23.34
C TYR A 69 -1.15 13.13 -22.03
N SER A 70 -1.56 11.94 -21.56
CA SER A 70 -2.34 11.79 -20.32
C SER A 70 -1.51 12.18 -19.09
N GLN A 71 -0.21 11.84 -19.06
CA GLN A 71 0.73 12.23 -18.02
C GLN A 71 0.98 13.74 -18.02
N LEU A 72 1.18 14.35 -19.20
CA LEU A 72 1.33 15.80 -19.34
C LEU A 72 0.08 16.57 -18.88
N THR A 73 -1.10 16.04 -19.21
CA THR A 73 -2.37 16.64 -18.79
C THR A 73 -2.54 16.56 -17.27
N ALA A 74 -2.21 15.41 -16.66
CA ALA A 74 -2.21 15.26 -15.21
C ALA A 74 -1.23 16.24 -14.54
N LEU A 75 0.00 16.34 -15.06
CA LEU A 75 1.01 17.28 -14.57
C LEU A 75 0.51 18.73 -14.62
N LYS A 76 0.01 19.20 -15.76
CA LYS A 76 -0.53 20.56 -15.90
C LYS A 76 -1.66 20.84 -14.91
N THR A 77 -2.58 19.88 -14.73
CA THR A 77 -3.68 20.02 -13.77
C THR A 77 -3.18 20.17 -12.37
N VAL A 78 -2.22 19.33 -11.94
CA VAL A 78 -1.68 19.36 -10.58
C VAL A 78 -0.97 20.67 -10.30
N LEU A 79 -0.18 21.20 -11.25
CA LEU A 79 0.54 22.45 -11.06
C LEU A 79 -0.38 23.65 -10.73
N THR A 80 -1.63 23.60 -11.18
CA THR A 80 -2.61 24.70 -11.01
C THR A 80 -3.66 24.43 -9.94
N SER A 81 -3.72 23.22 -9.37
CA SER A 81 -4.79 22.82 -8.46
C SER A 81 -4.30 22.63 -7.02
N PRO A 82 -5.04 23.11 -6.00
CA PRO A 82 -4.67 22.89 -4.59
C PRO A 82 -4.92 21.44 -4.13
N LEU A 83 -5.82 20.71 -4.80
CA LEU A 83 -6.06 19.29 -4.59
C LEU A 83 -6.09 18.57 -5.94
N SER A 84 -5.36 17.48 -6.05
CA SER A 84 -5.35 16.65 -7.25
C SER A 84 -5.29 15.18 -6.89
N LEU A 85 -6.12 14.40 -7.60
CA LEU A 85 -6.09 12.95 -7.58
C LEU A 85 -5.55 12.46 -8.92
N ILE A 86 -4.52 11.61 -8.91
CA ILE A 86 -3.98 10.95 -10.10
C ILE A 86 -4.28 9.46 -9.99
N GLN A 87 -5.17 8.96 -10.86
CA GLN A 87 -5.38 7.54 -10.98
C GLN A 87 -4.38 6.97 -11.99
N GLY A 88 -3.53 6.06 -11.54
CA GLY A 88 -2.57 5.37 -12.39
C GLY A 88 -2.82 3.88 -12.44
N PRO A 89 -3.51 3.37 -13.46
CA PRO A 89 -3.60 1.93 -13.72
C PRO A 89 -2.22 1.26 -13.75
N PRO A 90 -2.17 -0.09 -13.70
CA PRO A 90 -0.91 -0.82 -13.74
C PRO A 90 -0.06 -0.47 -14.96
N GLY A 91 1.22 -0.23 -14.75
CA GLY A 91 2.17 0.03 -15.83
C GLY A 91 2.06 1.39 -16.52
N THR A 92 1.24 2.32 -16.01
CA THR A 92 1.04 3.65 -16.65
C THR A 92 2.07 4.71 -16.24
N GLY A 93 3.13 4.33 -15.51
CA GLY A 93 4.21 5.25 -15.18
C GLY A 93 3.88 6.24 -14.06
N LYS A 94 3.07 5.86 -13.05
CA LYS A 94 2.78 6.67 -11.85
C LYS A 94 4.03 7.32 -11.28
N THR A 95 5.03 6.51 -10.95
CA THR A 95 6.27 6.97 -10.31
C THR A 95 7.06 7.96 -11.17
N VAL A 96 7.10 7.77 -12.50
CA VAL A 96 7.73 8.71 -13.44
C VAL A 96 6.96 10.03 -13.48
N THR A 97 5.63 9.95 -13.54
CA THR A 97 4.76 11.13 -13.52
C THR A 97 4.92 11.91 -12.22
N SER A 98 4.93 11.20 -11.06
CA SER A 98 5.15 11.80 -9.74
C SER A 98 6.52 12.48 -9.64
N ALA A 99 7.58 11.83 -10.12
CA ALA A 99 8.93 12.41 -10.10
C ALA A 99 9.03 13.66 -10.97
N SER A 100 8.47 13.63 -12.19
CA SER A 100 8.42 14.79 -13.08
C SER A 100 7.62 15.95 -12.47
N LEU A 101 6.49 15.63 -11.83
CA LEU A 101 5.66 16.61 -11.14
C LEU A 101 6.42 17.29 -10.00
N ILE A 102 7.06 16.49 -9.13
CA ILE A 102 7.84 17.01 -8.00
C ILE A 102 8.98 17.91 -8.49
N TYR A 103 9.68 17.52 -9.56
CA TYR A 103 10.72 18.35 -10.17
C TYR A 103 10.19 19.74 -10.52
N HIS A 104 9.06 19.83 -11.22
CA HIS A 104 8.47 21.11 -11.59
C HIS A 104 7.96 21.90 -10.38
N LEU A 105 7.41 21.24 -9.37
CA LEU A 105 6.99 21.89 -8.12
C LEU A 105 8.17 22.51 -7.36
N VAL A 106 9.33 21.83 -7.32
CA VAL A 106 10.57 22.38 -6.75
C VAL A 106 11.03 23.61 -7.52
N GLN A 107 11.04 23.56 -8.86
CA GLN A 107 11.44 24.70 -9.70
C GLN A 107 10.56 25.94 -9.48
N MET A 108 9.32 25.77 -9.02
CA MET A 108 8.43 26.87 -8.66
C MET A 108 8.76 27.54 -7.33
N LYS A 109 9.72 27.02 -6.57
CA LYS A 109 10.25 27.58 -5.30
C LYS A 109 9.15 27.89 -4.26
N ARG A 110 8.15 27.03 -4.15
CA ARG A 110 7.01 27.20 -3.22
C ARG A 110 7.27 26.62 -1.82
N GLY A 111 8.51 26.44 -1.44
CA GLY A 111 8.92 25.82 -0.18
C GLY A 111 9.29 24.34 -0.33
N LYS A 112 9.59 23.72 0.79
CA LYS A 112 9.97 22.30 0.84
C LYS A 112 8.80 21.39 0.48
N ILE A 113 9.08 20.33 -0.26
CA ILE A 113 8.11 19.34 -0.67
C ILE A 113 8.28 18.10 0.18
N LEU A 114 7.18 17.60 0.74
CA LEU A 114 7.12 16.34 1.43
C LEU A 114 6.52 15.28 0.51
N VAL A 115 7.26 14.22 0.29
CA VAL A 115 6.84 13.07 -0.51
C VAL A 115 6.69 11.87 0.39
N CYS A 116 5.49 11.30 0.40
CA CYS A 116 5.15 10.16 1.25
C CYS A 116 4.61 8.98 0.44
N ALA A 117 4.72 7.79 1.02
CA ALA A 117 3.96 6.61 0.61
C ALA A 117 3.68 5.75 1.86
N PRO A 118 2.71 4.82 1.82
CA PRO A 118 2.45 3.91 2.93
C PRO A 118 3.63 2.96 3.20
N SER A 119 4.27 2.45 2.16
CA SER A 119 5.35 1.47 2.26
C SER A 119 6.73 2.08 1.98
N ASN A 120 7.77 1.51 2.61
CA ASN A 120 9.15 1.91 2.36
C ASN A 120 9.59 1.62 0.92
N VAL A 121 9.13 0.51 0.33
CA VAL A 121 9.46 0.13 -1.05
C VAL A 121 8.97 1.20 -2.04
N ALA A 122 7.73 1.68 -1.88
CA ALA A 122 7.20 2.73 -2.74
C ALA A 122 7.96 4.06 -2.57
N VAL A 123 8.30 4.43 -1.32
CA VAL A 123 9.13 5.61 -1.07
C VAL A 123 10.49 5.48 -1.73
N ASP A 124 11.17 4.33 -1.58
CA ASP A 124 12.52 4.10 -2.12
C ASP A 124 12.53 4.17 -3.65
N GLN A 125 11.53 3.56 -4.31
CA GLN A 125 11.36 3.62 -5.78
C GLN A 125 11.17 5.06 -6.29
N LEU A 126 10.37 5.87 -5.58
CA LEU A 126 10.15 7.27 -5.96
C LEU A 126 11.39 8.12 -5.65
N THR A 127 12.07 7.88 -4.52
CA THR A 127 13.32 8.55 -4.12
C THR A 127 14.42 8.36 -5.16
N GLU A 128 14.57 7.13 -5.68
CA GLU A 128 15.54 6.82 -6.75
C GLU A 128 15.24 7.63 -8.03
N LYS A 129 13.97 7.69 -8.44
CA LYS A 129 13.57 8.47 -9.63
C LYS A 129 13.81 9.97 -9.43
N LEU A 130 13.54 10.49 -8.24
CA LEU A 130 13.79 11.89 -7.91
C LEU A 130 15.27 12.21 -7.92
N HIS A 131 16.13 11.35 -7.38
CA HIS A 131 17.58 11.54 -7.42
C HIS A 131 18.10 11.66 -8.86
N ARG A 132 17.59 10.87 -9.79
CA ARG A 132 17.96 10.93 -11.21
C ARG A 132 17.67 12.28 -11.88
N THR A 133 16.80 13.10 -11.30
CA THR A 133 16.48 14.44 -11.81
C THR A 133 17.48 15.52 -11.39
N GLY A 134 18.46 15.19 -10.54
CA GLY A 134 19.44 16.12 -10.00
C GLY A 134 18.94 16.95 -8.82
N LEU A 135 17.75 16.70 -8.27
CA LEU A 135 17.24 17.35 -7.06
C LEU A 135 18.02 16.87 -5.82
N LYS A 136 18.12 17.75 -4.83
CA LYS A 136 18.65 17.42 -3.50
C LYS A 136 17.57 16.67 -2.71
N VAL A 137 17.66 15.35 -2.71
CA VAL A 137 16.67 14.46 -2.09
C VAL A 137 17.22 13.89 -0.80
N VAL A 138 16.42 13.93 0.26
CA VAL A 138 16.72 13.28 1.54
C VAL A 138 15.68 12.21 1.82
N ARG A 139 16.15 10.98 2.04
CA ARG A 139 15.32 9.86 2.47
C ARG A 139 15.35 9.78 4.00
N LEU A 140 14.22 10.09 4.65
CA LEU A 140 14.07 9.94 6.09
C LEU A 140 13.48 8.56 6.40
N VAL A 141 14.24 7.70 7.06
CA VAL A 141 13.81 6.40 7.57
C VAL A 141 13.62 6.45 9.09
N SER A 142 12.81 5.55 9.63
CA SER A 142 12.71 5.38 11.08
C SER A 142 14.03 4.82 11.63
N ARG A 143 14.39 5.19 12.85
CA ARG A 143 15.65 4.73 13.48
C ARG A 143 15.78 3.21 13.51
N MET A 144 14.69 2.48 13.71
CA MET A 144 14.68 1.02 13.71
C MET A 144 15.03 0.40 12.35
N ARG A 145 14.93 1.16 11.25
CA ARG A 145 15.24 0.68 9.89
C ARG A 145 16.56 1.23 9.35
N GLU A 146 17.30 2.00 10.09
CA GLU A 146 18.58 2.56 9.64
C GLU A 146 19.63 1.48 9.35
N THR A 147 19.49 0.29 9.94
CA THR A 147 20.34 -0.89 9.69
C THR A 147 19.95 -1.70 8.46
N ILE A 148 18.74 -1.49 7.91
CA ILE A 148 18.23 -2.28 6.78
C ILE A 148 18.80 -1.73 5.47
N SER A 149 19.38 -2.60 4.67
CA SER A 149 19.92 -2.24 3.36
C SER A 149 18.81 -1.84 2.38
N SER A 150 19.04 -0.76 1.63
CA SER A 150 18.15 -0.28 0.56
C SER A 150 18.99 0.24 -0.60
N GLN A 151 18.48 0.16 -1.83
CA GLN A 151 19.15 0.68 -3.04
C GLN A 151 19.39 2.20 -2.97
N VAL A 152 18.58 2.93 -2.16
CA VAL A 152 18.70 4.38 -1.96
C VAL A 152 19.31 4.74 -0.61
N ARG A 153 20.03 3.80 0.03
CA ARG A 153 20.65 4.00 1.33
C ARG A 153 21.55 5.26 1.38
N PHE A 154 22.28 5.51 0.32
CA PHE A 154 23.17 6.69 0.21
C PHE A 154 22.41 8.03 0.27
N LEU A 155 21.08 8.05 0.05
CA LEU A 155 20.21 9.23 0.21
C LEU A 155 19.57 9.29 1.60
N ALA A 156 19.76 8.26 2.42
CA ALA A 156 19.21 8.24 3.77
C ALA A 156 19.88 9.28 4.65
N LEU A 157 19.09 9.98 5.47
CA LEU A 157 19.58 11.07 6.31
C LEU A 157 20.77 10.63 7.19
N HIS A 158 20.66 9.46 7.84
CA HIS A 158 21.72 8.94 8.70
C HIS A 158 23.03 8.63 7.94
N GLU A 159 22.93 8.16 6.69
CA GLU A 159 24.12 7.93 5.85
C GLU A 159 24.74 9.25 5.39
N GLN A 160 23.93 10.24 5.01
CA GLN A 160 24.43 11.57 4.65
C GLN A 160 25.08 12.28 5.86
N VAL A 161 24.56 12.04 7.08
CA VAL A 161 25.19 12.52 8.32
C VAL A 161 26.52 11.82 8.57
N ALA A 162 26.62 10.52 8.25
CA ALA A 162 27.86 9.76 8.42
C ALA A 162 28.94 10.11 7.39
N GLN A 163 28.57 10.72 6.24
CA GLN A 163 29.49 11.25 5.23
C GLN A 163 30.00 12.63 5.66
N VAL A 164 30.84 12.66 6.67
CA VAL A 164 31.45 13.88 7.21
C VAL A 164 32.82 14.07 6.60
N GLU A 165 33.21 15.34 6.35
CA GLU A 165 34.57 15.66 5.92
C GLU A 165 35.61 15.20 6.96
N GLU A 166 36.71 14.63 6.50
CA GLU A 166 37.82 14.24 7.35
C GLU A 166 38.31 15.46 8.17
N ASN A 167 38.63 15.25 9.45
CA ASN A 167 39.06 16.26 10.42
C ASN A 167 37.98 17.16 11.04
N THR A 168 36.70 16.76 11.02
CA THR A 168 35.68 17.45 11.82
C THR A 168 35.55 16.80 13.21
N GLU A 169 35.08 17.58 14.21
CA GLU A 169 34.80 17.05 15.57
C GLU A 169 33.85 15.85 15.51
N LEU A 170 32.87 15.91 14.61
CA LEU A 170 31.91 14.80 14.43
C LEU A 170 32.58 13.53 13.87
N SER A 171 33.52 13.66 12.90
CA SER A 171 34.24 12.51 12.35
C SER A 171 35.07 11.82 13.42
N HIS A 172 35.74 12.58 14.30
CA HIS A 172 36.50 12.01 15.42
C HIS A 172 35.59 11.28 16.43
N LEU A 173 34.43 11.85 16.75
CA LEU A 173 33.48 11.21 17.67
C LEU A 173 32.85 9.93 17.08
N ILE A 174 32.57 9.91 15.77
CA ILE A 174 32.10 8.71 15.05
C ILE A 174 33.17 7.62 15.08
N GLU A 175 34.42 7.98 14.78
CA GLU A 175 35.54 7.04 14.77
C GLU A 175 35.83 6.50 16.17
N GLN A 176 35.82 7.35 17.18
CA GLN A 176 35.98 6.97 18.58
C GLN A 176 34.87 6.02 19.04
N LYS A 177 33.62 6.29 18.69
CA LYS A 177 32.47 5.42 18.98
C LYS A 177 32.58 4.08 18.25
N ARG A 178 33.13 4.07 17.03
CA ARG A 178 33.33 2.85 16.24
C ARG A 178 34.46 1.99 16.82
N ASN A 179 35.55 2.62 17.29
CA ASN A 179 36.72 1.91 17.82
C ASN A 179 36.55 1.43 19.26
N ASN A 180 35.94 2.25 20.11
CA ASN A 180 35.81 1.98 21.55
C ASN A 180 34.45 1.39 21.95
N GLY A 181 33.45 1.39 21.05
CA GLY A 181 32.08 0.92 21.31
C GLY A 181 31.23 1.94 22.10
N GLU A 182 31.84 2.67 23.05
CA GLU A 182 31.17 3.63 23.92
C GLU A 182 31.91 4.97 23.94
N LEU A 183 31.16 6.04 24.15
CA LEU A 183 31.67 7.39 24.39
C LEU A 183 31.43 7.77 25.84
N SER A 184 32.26 8.65 26.40
CA SER A 184 31.97 9.24 27.71
C SER A 184 30.66 10.04 27.66
N THR A 185 30.02 10.26 28.81
CA THR A 185 28.75 11.01 28.90
C THR A 185 28.84 12.42 28.28
N MET A 186 29.99 13.07 28.37
CA MET A 186 30.23 14.39 27.75
C MET A 186 30.38 14.29 26.24
N GLU A 187 31.13 13.29 25.77
CA GLU A 187 31.32 13.05 24.33
C GLU A 187 30.02 12.59 23.67
N GLU A 188 29.21 11.75 24.32
CA GLU A 188 27.90 11.34 23.81
C GLU A 188 26.94 12.54 23.67
N ARG A 189 26.95 13.50 24.62
CA ARG A 189 26.18 14.75 24.51
C ARG A 189 26.66 15.61 23.32
N ARG A 190 27.98 15.75 23.14
CA ARG A 190 28.55 16.47 21.99
C ARG A 190 28.19 15.76 20.67
N TYR A 191 28.37 14.46 20.62
CA TYR A 191 27.99 13.64 19.46
C TYR A 191 26.52 13.86 19.08
N ARG A 192 25.58 13.73 20.01
CA ARG A 192 24.16 13.96 19.77
C ARG A 192 23.86 15.38 19.29
N SER A 193 24.54 16.38 19.83
CA SER A 193 24.39 17.77 19.42
C SER A 193 24.88 18.00 17.98
N GLN A 194 26.05 17.46 17.65
CA GLN A 194 26.65 17.57 16.32
C GLN A 194 25.81 16.82 15.26
N VAL A 195 25.36 15.61 15.58
CA VAL A 195 24.44 14.84 14.72
C VAL A 195 23.15 15.63 14.47
N PHE A 196 22.53 16.17 15.51
CA PHE A 196 21.30 16.98 15.37
C PHE A 196 21.50 18.22 14.50
N GLN A 197 22.62 18.93 14.70
CA GLN A 197 22.96 20.08 13.88
C GLN A 197 23.15 19.68 12.41
N ARG A 198 23.88 18.60 12.15
CA ARG A 198 24.13 18.10 10.80
C ARG A 198 22.87 17.58 10.12
N GLU A 199 22.02 16.83 10.85
CA GLU A 199 20.69 16.43 10.36
C GLU A 199 19.88 17.65 9.89
N ARG A 200 19.91 18.73 10.69
CA ARG A 200 19.19 19.96 10.36
C ARG A 200 19.77 20.66 9.14
N GLU A 201 21.08 20.78 9.01
CA GLU A 201 21.74 21.35 7.84
C GLU A 201 21.37 20.61 6.55
N ILE A 202 21.40 19.27 6.57
CA ILE A 202 21.02 18.43 5.44
C ILE A 202 19.53 18.60 5.09
N LEU A 203 18.66 18.60 6.10
CA LEU A 203 17.22 18.79 5.90
C LEU A 203 16.90 20.22 5.41
N ASP A 204 17.65 21.24 5.85
CA ASP A 204 17.48 22.63 5.39
C ASP A 204 17.96 22.81 3.94
N ALA A 205 19.01 22.11 3.53
CA ALA A 205 19.51 22.13 2.16
C ALA A 205 18.70 21.28 1.18
N ALA A 206 17.82 20.38 1.66
CA ALA A 206 17.03 19.48 0.82
C ALA A 206 15.93 20.22 0.05
N ASP A 207 15.77 19.89 -1.22
CA ASP A 207 14.62 20.31 -2.04
C ASP A 207 13.38 19.47 -1.71
N VAL A 208 13.60 18.16 -1.49
CA VAL A 208 12.54 17.15 -1.30
C VAL A 208 12.91 16.23 -0.14
N ILE A 209 11.96 16.01 0.74
CA ILE A 209 12.08 15.02 1.82
C ILE A 209 11.13 13.85 1.51
N CYS A 210 11.68 12.64 1.41
CA CYS A 210 10.96 11.41 1.13
C CYS A 210 10.87 10.53 2.38
N THR A 211 9.66 10.14 2.78
CA THR A 211 9.45 9.32 3.98
C THR A 211 8.14 8.53 3.90
N THR A 212 7.91 7.58 4.81
CA THR A 212 6.57 6.96 4.91
C THR A 212 5.57 7.93 5.54
N CYS A 213 4.26 7.73 5.25
CA CYS A 213 3.21 8.55 5.85
C CYS A 213 3.35 8.60 7.37
N SER A 214 3.55 7.46 8.02
CA SER A 214 3.76 7.40 9.47
C SER A 214 5.03 8.15 9.91
N SER A 215 6.15 7.97 9.22
CA SER A 215 7.44 8.60 9.58
C SER A 215 7.49 10.11 9.29
N SER A 216 6.53 10.67 8.58
CA SER A 216 6.40 12.13 8.44
C SER A 216 6.16 12.85 9.77
N ALA A 217 5.72 12.13 10.83
CA ALA A 217 5.61 12.64 12.19
C ALA A 217 6.90 12.47 13.02
N ASP A 218 8.03 12.16 12.41
CA ASP A 218 9.32 12.06 13.11
C ASP A 218 9.71 13.40 13.74
N ARG A 219 10.37 13.35 14.92
CA ARG A 219 10.80 14.55 15.66
C ARG A 219 11.73 15.45 14.85
N ARG A 220 12.57 14.87 14.00
CA ARG A 220 13.49 15.60 13.10
C ARG A 220 12.75 16.54 12.15
N LEU A 221 11.47 16.26 11.85
CA LEU A 221 10.64 17.11 10.99
C LEU A 221 9.71 18.08 11.75
N HIS A 222 9.70 18.10 13.09
CA HIS A 222 8.72 18.88 13.85
C HIS A 222 8.75 20.39 13.59
N SER A 223 9.92 20.95 13.30
CA SER A 223 10.10 22.38 13.00
C SER A 223 9.74 22.75 11.56
N TYR A 224 9.45 21.78 10.68
CA TYR A 224 9.16 22.04 9.28
C TYR A 224 7.66 22.05 9.00
N GLU A 225 7.23 22.99 8.17
CA GLU A 225 5.93 23.02 7.52
C GLU A 225 6.09 22.70 6.03
N PHE A 226 5.20 21.89 5.51
CA PHE A 226 5.23 21.43 4.12
C PHE A 226 4.02 21.96 3.37
N GLN A 227 4.21 23.00 2.57
CA GLN A 227 3.10 23.58 1.79
C GLN A 227 2.61 22.64 0.69
N THR A 228 3.50 21.80 0.15
CA THR A 228 3.15 20.79 -0.85
C THR A 228 3.44 19.40 -0.30
N VAL A 229 2.41 18.55 -0.32
CA VAL A 229 2.48 17.14 0.09
C VAL A 229 2.02 16.27 -1.08
N LEU A 230 2.86 15.33 -1.47
CA LEU A 230 2.48 14.27 -2.40
C LEU A 230 2.48 12.93 -1.67
N ILE A 231 1.39 12.17 -1.81
CA ILE A 231 1.28 10.81 -1.27
C ILE A 231 1.15 9.85 -2.46
N ASP A 232 2.19 9.07 -2.71
CA ASP A 232 2.16 7.99 -3.70
C ASP A 232 1.56 6.72 -3.09
N GLU A 233 0.93 5.88 -3.92
CA GLU A 233 0.16 4.71 -3.48
C GLU A 233 -0.86 5.04 -2.35
N ALA A 234 -1.47 6.23 -2.43
CA ALA A 234 -2.40 6.75 -1.41
C ALA A 234 -3.63 5.86 -1.18
N THR A 235 -3.94 5.00 -2.12
CA THR A 235 -5.04 4.03 -2.01
C THR A 235 -4.74 2.86 -1.07
N GLN A 236 -3.47 2.63 -0.70
CA GLN A 236 -3.06 1.57 0.22
C GLN A 236 -3.02 2.02 1.68
N ALA A 237 -3.09 3.33 1.96
CA ALA A 237 -3.08 3.88 3.31
C ALA A 237 -4.49 4.05 3.86
N VAL A 238 -4.67 3.76 5.14
CA VAL A 238 -5.89 4.18 5.86
C VAL A 238 -5.93 5.71 5.94
N GLU A 239 -7.14 6.28 5.91
CA GLU A 239 -7.28 7.73 5.89
C GLU A 239 -6.55 8.47 7.02
N PRO A 240 -6.60 8.03 8.30
CA PRO A 240 -5.85 8.69 9.37
C PRO A 240 -4.33 8.68 9.16
N GLU A 241 -3.78 7.69 8.46
CA GLU A 241 -2.37 7.64 8.12
C GLU A 241 -2.01 8.70 7.07
N CYS A 242 -2.85 8.88 6.04
CA CYS A 242 -2.69 9.98 5.08
C CYS A 242 -2.75 11.36 5.73
N LEU A 243 -3.52 11.53 6.81
CA LEU A 243 -3.61 12.80 7.53
C LEU A 243 -2.30 13.20 8.21
N ILE A 244 -1.44 12.25 8.59
CA ILE A 244 -0.18 12.55 9.30
C ILE A 244 0.69 13.58 8.54
N PRO A 245 1.04 13.38 7.26
CA PRO A 245 1.77 14.39 6.50
C PRO A 245 0.93 15.63 6.16
N ILE A 246 -0.39 15.50 5.96
CA ILE A 246 -1.27 16.60 5.52
C ILE A 246 -1.41 17.67 6.60
N VAL A 247 -1.53 17.30 7.88
CA VAL A 247 -1.68 18.25 9.00
C VAL A 247 -0.43 19.05 9.34
N ARG A 248 0.59 19.02 8.47
CA ARG A 248 1.87 19.73 8.64
C ARG A 248 1.99 21.01 7.81
N GLY A 249 0.89 21.73 7.64
CA GLY A 249 0.85 23.00 6.91
C GLY A 249 0.49 22.86 5.43
N CYS A 250 -0.10 21.73 5.01
CA CYS A 250 -0.40 21.45 3.61
C CYS A 250 -1.35 22.49 2.99
N ARG A 251 -0.94 23.06 1.84
CA ARG A 251 -1.75 23.96 1.01
C ARG A 251 -2.05 23.38 -0.36
N GLN A 252 -1.15 22.52 -0.84
CA GLN A 252 -1.33 21.76 -2.08
C GLN A 252 -1.14 20.28 -1.79
N LEU A 253 -2.17 19.48 -2.04
CA LEU A 253 -2.21 18.04 -1.82
C LEU A 253 -2.32 17.30 -3.15
N VAL A 254 -1.43 16.34 -3.36
CA VAL A 254 -1.45 15.44 -4.50
C VAL A 254 -1.53 14.01 -3.99
N LEU A 255 -2.59 13.31 -4.32
CA LEU A 255 -2.77 11.89 -4.03
C LEU A 255 -2.62 11.10 -5.33
N VAL A 256 -1.69 10.17 -5.33
CA VAL A 256 -1.43 9.28 -6.48
C VAL A 256 -1.75 7.85 -6.05
N GLY A 257 -2.48 7.11 -6.87
CA GLY A 257 -2.84 5.73 -6.55
C GLY A 257 -3.78 5.12 -7.57
N ASP A 258 -4.32 3.97 -7.24
CA ASP A 258 -5.31 3.30 -8.08
C ASP A 258 -6.35 2.56 -7.23
N HIS A 259 -7.52 3.14 -7.08
CA HIS A 259 -8.63 2.58 -6.30
C HIS A 259 -9.25 1.30 -6.90
N LYS A 260 -8.84 0.93 -8.12
CA LYS A 260 -9.20 -0.36 -8.74
C LYS A 260 -8.20 -1.48 -8.39
N GLN A 261 -7.11 -1.15 -7.67
CA GLN A 261 -6.18 -2.09 -7.05
C GLN A 261 -6.44 -2.19 -5.54
N LEU A 262 -5.55 -2.87 -4.79
CA LEU A 262 -5.75 -3.12 -3.37
C LEU A 262 -5.88 -1.82 -2.57
N GLY A 263 -6.82 -1.85 -1.65
CA GLY A 263 -7.03 -0.82 -0.64
C GLY A 263 -6.20 -1.06 0.63
N PRO A 264 -6.45 -0.26 1.68
CA PRO A 264 -5.78 -0.43 2.97
C PRO A 264 -6.11 -1.79 3.58
N VAL A 265 -5.11 -2.43 4.19
CA VAL A 265 -5.29 -3.69 4.91
C VAL A 265 -5.74 -3.40 6.34
N VAL A 266 -6.95 -3.83 6.69
CA VAL A 266 -7.53 -3.72 8.03
C VAL A 266 -7.89 -5.11 8.53
N LEU A 267 -7.13 -5.62 9.50
CA LEU A 267 -7.29 -7.00 9.99
C LEU A 267 -8.58 -7.18 10.81
N ASN A 268 -8.97 -6.17 11.56
CA ASN A 268 -10.18 -6.24 12.37
C ASN A 268 -11.42 -5.98 11.52
N ARG A 269 -12.26 -7.02 11.36
CA ARG A 269 -13.45 -6.97 10.52
C ARG A 269 -14.44 -5.88 10.95
N LYS A 270 -14.67 -5.70 12.25
CA LYS A 270 -15.58 -4.65 12.74
C LYS A 270 -15.10 -3.25 12.37
N VAL A 271 -13.80 -3.03 12.41
CA VAL A 271 -13.18 -1.76 12.04
C VAL A 271 -13.21 -1.54 10.51
N ALA A 272 -13.01 -2.62 9.74
CA ALA A 272 -13.17 -2.57 8.29
C ALA A 272 -14.62 -2.26 7.89
N ASP A 273 -15.60 -2.93 8.51
CA ASP A 273 -17.04 -2.71 8.28
C ASP A 273 -17.49 -1.30 8.69
N ALA A 274 -16.79 -0.66 9.63
CA ALA A 274 -16.96 0.74 10.01
C ALA A 274 -16.36 1.74 9.01
N GLY A 275 -15.70 1.26 7.93
CA GLY A 275 -15.17 2.10 6.85
C GLY A 275 -13.70 2.43 6.93
N MET A 276 -12.93 1.87 7.88
CA MET A 276 -11.49 2.12 7.98
C MET A 276 -10.68 1.56 6.78
N ASN A 277 -11.25 0.61 6.03
CA ASN A 277 -10.69 0.04 4.81
C ASN A 277 -10.94 0.91 3.56
N LEU A 278 -11.65 2.04 3.71
CA LEU A 278 -11.83 3.03 2.66
C LEU A 278 -10.67 4.03 2.70
N SER A 279 -9.88 4.11 1.63
CA SER A 279 -8.79 5.08 1.55
C SER A 279 -9.30 6.51 1.38
N LEU A 280 -8.49 7.49 1.79
CA LEU A 280 -8.79 8.91 1.54
C LEU A 280 -8.99 9.19 0.04
N PHE A 281 -8.17 8.60 -0.81
CA PHE A 281 -8.29 8.74 -2.27
C PHE A 281 -9.67 8.29 -2.76
N GLU A 282 -10.08 7.09 -2.38
CA GLU A 282 -11.37 6.51 -2.79
C GLU A 282 -12.55 7.30 -2.24
N ARG A 283 -12.48 7.72 -0.96
CA ARG A 283 -13.52 8.55 -0.36
C ARG A 283 -13.70 9.88 -1.11
N LEU A 284 -12.61 10.53 -1.50
CA LEU A 284 -12.68 11.77 -2.29
C LEU A 284 -13.29 11.53 -3.68
N VAL A 285 -13.00 10.39 -4.32
CA VAL A 285 -13.64 10.01 -5.58
C VAL A 285 -15.15 9.84 -5.40
N ILE A 286 -15.60 9.17 -4.35
CA ILE A 286 -17.03 9.00 -4.02
C ILE A 286 -17.69 10.35 -3.75
N LEU A 287 -16.99 11.30 -3.13
CA LEU A 287 -17.45 12.68 -2.90
C LEU A 287 -17.44 13.55 -4.18
N GLY A 288 -17.15 12.97 -5.34
CA GLY A 288 -17.22 13.65 -6.64
C GLY A 288 -15.93 14.35 -7.10
N VAL A 289 -14.82 14.20 -6.37
CA VAL A 289 -13.52 14.70 -6.84
C VAL A 289 -13.03 13.81 -7.98
N LYS A 290 -13.03 14.33 -9.20
CA LYS A 290 -12.67 13.55 -10.40
C LYS A 290 -11.15 13.35 -10.48
N PRO A 291 -10.64 12.11 -10.46
CA PRO A 291 -9.22 11.84 -10.65
C PRO A 291 -8.80 12.05 -12.11
N ARG A 292 -7.55 12.47 -12.31
CA ARG A 292 -6.91 12.44 -13.62
C ARG A 292 -6.33 11.05 -13.86
N ARG A 293 -6.90 10.32 -14.83
CA ARG A 293 -6.47 8.96 -15.16
C ARG A 293 -5.29 9.01 -16.13
N LEU A 294 -4.27 8.19 -15.84
CA LEU A 294 -3.22 7.87 -16.80
C LEU A 294 -3.72 6.72 -17.68
N GLU A 295 -3.59 6.87 -19.02
CA GLU A 295 -4.30 6.01 -19.96
C GLU A 295 -3.40 5.04 -20.73
N VAL A 296 -2.07 5.25 -20.73
CA VAL A 296 -1.15 4.44 -21.52
C VAL A 296 -0.29 3.55 -20.61
N GLN A 297 -0.41 2.23 -20.76
CA GLN A 297 0.40 1.26 -20.05
C GLN A 297 1.64 0.82 -20.87
N TYR A 298 2.77 0.63 -20.18
CA TYR A 298 4.06 0.28 -20.77
C TYR A 298 4.62 -1.04 -20.20
N ARG A 299 3.85 -1.75 -19.40
CA ARG A 299 4.28 -2.98 -18.70
C ARG A 299 3.96 -4.23 -19.49
N MET A 300 2.68 -4.46 -19.71
CA MET A 300 2.13 -5.75 -20.13
C MET A 300 2.13 -5.91 -21.64
N HIS A 301 2.29 -7.15 -22.09
CA HIS A 301 1.91 -7.53 -23.44
C HIS A 301 0.44 -7.10 -23.71
N PRO A 302 0.08 -6.58 -24.89
CA PRO A 302 -1.28 -6.11 -25.20
C PRO A 302 -2.38 -7.12 -24.88
N ALA A 303 -2.18 -8.40 -25.17
CA ALA A 303 -3.16 -9.45 -24.85
C ALA A 303 -3.42 -9.58 -23.33
N LEU A 304 -2.41 -9.34 -22.46
CA LEU A 304 -2.56 -9.40 -21.01
C LEU A 304 -3.33 -8.20 -20.46
N SER A 305 -3.25 -7.05 -21.13
CA SER A 305 -3.91 -5.81 -20.69
C SER A 305 -5.37 -5.71 -21.12
N GLU A 306 -5.81 -6.47 -22.11
CA GLU A 306 -7.14 -6.39 -22.70
C GLU A 306 -8.26 -6.63 -21.69
N PHE A 307 -8.24 -7.76 -20.97
CA PHE A 307 -9.26 -8.07 -19.99
C PHE A 307 -9.26 -7.08 -18.81
N PRO A 308 -8.11 -6.75 -18.17
CA PRO A 308 -8.07 -5.72 -17.14
C PRO A 308 -8.57 -4.36 -17.61
N SER A 309 -8.22 -3.93 -18.83
CA SER A 309 -8.69 -2.67 -19.40
C SER A 309 -10.21 -2.61 -19.48
N ASN A 310 -10.83 -3.63 -20.05
CA ASN A 310 -12.27 -3.69 -20.26
C ASN A 310 -13.03 -3.82 -18.93
N MET A 311 -12.52 -4.64 -18.00
CA MET A 311 -13.24 -4.98 -16.77
C MET A 311 -13.09 -3.91 -15.67
N PHE A 312 -11.92 -3.29 -15.55
CA PHE A 312 -11.61 -2.40 -14.44
C PHE A 312 -11.43 -0.92 -14.82
N TYR A 313 -11.17 -0.64 -16.11
CA TYR A 313 -10.79 0.70 -16.58
C TYR A 313 -11.62 1.19 -17.77
N ASP A 314 -12.85 0.69 -17.93
CA ASP A 314 -13.82 1.11 -18.93
C ASP A 314 -13.30 0.98 -20.38
N GLY A 315 -12.37 0.06 -20.65
CA GLY A 315 -11.73 -0.10 -21.97
C GLY A 315 -10.75 1.02 -22.36
N MET A 316 -10.48 1.96 -21.48
CA MET A 316 -9.71 3.18 -21.78
C MET A 316 -8.19 3.01 -21.68
N LEU A 317 -7.71 1.86 -21.20
CA LEU A 317 -6.27 1.61 -21.04
C LEU A 317 -5.65 1.25 -22.38
N GLN A 318 -4.81 2.13 -22.90
CA GLN A 318 -4.09 1.97 -24.17
C GLN A 318 -2.73 1.28 -23.94
N ASN A 319 -2.19 0.65 -25.00
CA ASN A 319 -0.88 0.00 -24.95
C ASN A 319 0.18 0.92 -25.54
N GLY A 320 1.15 1.32 -24.74
CA GLY A 320 2.34 2.07 -25.17
C GLY A 320 3.50 1.16 -25.57
N VAL A 321 3.27 -0.16 -25.58
CA VAL A 321 4.23 -1.19 -26.05
C VAL A 321 3.53 -2.11 -27.03
N SER A 322 4.27 -2.56 -28.04
CA SER A 322 3.77 -3.50 -29.04
C SER A 322 3.85 -4.95 -28.53
N ALA A 323 3.07 -5.85 -29.12
CA ALA A 323 3.16 -7.28 -28.84
C ALA A 323 4.57 -7.81 -29.10
N HIS A 324 5.22 -7.32 -30.17
CA HIS A 324 6.58 -7.74 -30.52
C HIS A 324 7.63 -7.40 -29.45
N GLU A 325 7.52 -6.23 -28.81
CA GLU A 325 8.41 -5.82 -27.71
C GLU A 325 8.19 -6.64 -26.43
N ARG A 326 7.07 -7.32 -26.33
CA ARG A 326 6.68 -8.14 -25.17
C ARG A 326 6.60 -9.64 -25.50
N LEU A 327 7.22 -10.08 -26.58
CA LEU A 327 7.42 -11.49 -26.92
C LEU A 327 8.91 -11.81 -26.90
N ARG A 328 9.31 -12.76 -26.07
CA ARG A 328 10.68 -13.32 -26.07
C ARG A 328 10.72 -14.50 -27.06
N ARG A 329 11.21 -14.28 -28.26
CA ARG A 329 11.31 -15.32 -29.32
C ARG A 329 12.22 -16.48 -28.97
N ASN A 330 13.20 -16.25 -28.09
CA ASN A 330 14.19 -17.26 -27.69
C ASN A 330 13.74 -18.13 -26.52
N VAL A 331 12.51 -17.96 -26.03
CA VAL A 331 11.95 -18.70 -24.89
C VAL A 331 10.80 -19.57 -25.40
N ALA A 332 11.08 -20.88 -25.54
CA ALA A 332 10.09 -21.85 -26.03
C ALA A 332 9.15 -22.25 -24.88
N ILE A 333 8.05 -21.53 -24.74
CA ILE A 333 6.96 -21.87 -23.81
C ILE A 333 5.79 -22.40 -24.65
N PRO A 334 5.11 -23.49 -24.23
CA PRO A 334 4.00 -24.09 -24.93
C PRO A 334 2.73 -23.26 -24.76
N TRP A 335 2.68 -22.06 -25.37
CA TRP A 335 1.47 -21.25 -25.39
C TRP A 335 0.41 -21.89 -26.27
N PRO A 336 -0.87 -22.00 -25.81
CA PRO A 336 -1.94 -22.61 -26.60
C PRO A 336 -2.17 -21.91 -27.93
N VAL A 337 -2.00 -20.60 -27.96
CA VAL A 337 -2.15 -19.76 -29.13
C VAL A 337 -0.87 -18.95 -29.35
N PRO A 338 -0.25 -19.03 -30.54
CA PRO A 338 0.91 -18.22 -30.89
C PRO A 338 0.61 -16.72 -30.71
N ASN A 339 1.59 -15.96 -30.19
CA ASN A 339 1.49 -14.52 -29.94
C ASN A 339 0.49 -14.10 -28.86
N MET A 340 -0.13 -15.04 -28.13
CA MET A 340 -0.94 -14.77 -26.95
C MET A 340 -0.30 -15.42 -25.72
N PRO A 341 0.62 -14.75 -25.02
CA PRO A 341 1.42 -15.36 -23.96
C PRO A 341 0.63 -15.43 -22.64
N MET A 342 -0.51 -16.09 -22.70
CA MET A 342 -1.33 -16.37 -21.53
C MET A 342 -2.11 -17.68 -21.67
N MET A 343 -2.41 -18.32 -20.57
CA MET A 343 -3.29 -19.48 -20.52
C MET A 343 -3.92 -19.64 -19.16
N PHE A 344 -5.12 -20.24 -19.14
CA PHE A 344 -5.72 -20.77 -17.94
C PHE A 344 -5.55 -22.31 -17.97
N TYR A 345 -4.68 -22.81 -17.10
CA TYR A 345 -4.40 -24.23 -16.97
C TYR A 345 -5.36 -24.87 -15.96
N GLN A 346 -6.29 -25.68 -16.47
CA GLN A 346 -7.29 -26.34 -15.66
C GLN A 346 -6.64 -27.32 -14.68
N ASN A 347 -6.97 -27.18 -13.40
CA ASN A 347 -6.61 -28.10 -12.34
C ASN A 347 -7.86 -28.39 -11.50
N LEU A 348 -8.26 -29.68 -11.41
CA LEU A 348 -9.44 -30.13 -10.68
C LEU A 348 -9.10 -30.72 -9.30
N GLY A 349 -7.86 -30.57 -8.84
CA GLY A 349 -7.41 -31.03 -7.54
C GLY A 349 -8.19 -30.40 -6.40
N GLN A 350 -8.33 -31.13 -5.31
CA GLN A 350 -9.07 -30.66 -4.14
C GLN A 350 -8.22 -29.72 -3.29
N GLU A 351 -8.87 -28.75 -2.67
CA GLU A 351 -8.26 -27.91 -1.66
C GLU A 351 -8.19 -28.64 -0.31
N GLU A 352 -7.19 -28.33 0.47
CA GLU A 352 -6.97 -28.85 1.82
C GLU A 352 -6.73 -27.68 2.79
N ILE A 353 -7.04 -27.90 4.06
CA ILE A 353 -6.65 -26.97 5.11
C ILE A 353 -5.15 -27.19 5.40
N SER A 354 -4.36 -26.12 5.43
CA SER A 354 -2.93 -26.20 5.77
C SER A 354 -2.71 -26.64 7.22
N ALA A 355 -1.52 -27.12 7.52
CA ALA A 355 -1.14 -27.55 8.88
C ALA A 355 -1.34 -26.47 9.97
N SER A 356 -1.36 -25.19 9.58
CA SER A 356 -1.66 -24.08 10.50
C SER A 356 -3.15 -24.01 10.93
N GLY A 357 -4.04 -24.74 10.26
CA GLY A 357 -5.50 -24.70 10.51
C GLY A 357 -6.20 -23.42 10.03
N THR A 358 -5.47 -22.43 9.53
CA THR A 358 -6.00 -21.09 9.22
C THR A 358 -5.94 -20.72 7.74
N SER A 359 -5.28 -21.53 6.92
CA SER A 359 -5.08 -21.27 5.50
C SER A 359 -5.39 -22.49 4.65
N TYR A 360 -5.47 -22.31 3.33
CA TYR A 360 -5.75 -23.37 2.37
C TYR A 360 -4.52 -23.67 1.51
N LEU A 361 -4.45 -24.92 1.00
CA LEU A 361 -3.48 -25.36 0.01
C LEU A 361 -4.13 -26.32 -1.00
N ASN A 362 -3.49 -26.49 -2.15
CA ASN A 362 -3.87 -27.44 -3.18
C ASN A 362 -2.60 -28.10 -3.74
N ARG A 363 -2.39 -29.37 -3.39
CA ARG A 363 -1.16 -30.11 -3.73
C ARG A 363 -0.99 -30.29 -5.23
N THR A 364 -2.08 -30.53 -5.95
CA THR A 364 -2.02 -30.74 -7.40
C THR A 364 -1.72 -29.45 -8.14
N GLU A 365 -2.24 -28.29 -7.66
CA GLU A 365 -1.83 -26.98 -8.18
C GLU A 365 -0.34 -26.71 -7.91
N ALA A 366 0.17 -27.02 -6.71
CA ALA A 366 1.57 -26.83 -6.39
C ALA A 366 2.51 -27.68 -7.28
N SER A 367 2.12 -28.94 -7.57
CA SER A 367 2.84 -29.78 -8.54
C SER A 367 2.81 -29.16 -9.96
N SER A 368 1.68 -28.59 -10.36
CA SER A 368 1.55 -27.90 -11.65
C SER A 368 2.40 -26.62 -11.71
N VAL A 369 2.45 -25.86 -10.62
CA VAL A 369 3.33 -24.69 -10.48
C VAL A 369 4.79 -25.08 -10.66
N GLU A 370 5.25 -26.15 -9.96
CA GLU A 370 6.63 -26.63 -10.09
C GLU A 370 6.97 -26.97 -11.56
N LYS A 371 6.10 -27.75 -12.23
CA LYS A 371 6.31 -28.12 -13.63
C LYS A 371 6.40 -26.91 -14.56
N LEU A 372 5.54 -25.92 -14.35
CA LEU A 372 5.54 -24.69 -15.13
C LEU A 372 6.79 -23.85 -14.86
N VAL A 373 7.19 -23.68 -13.59
CA VAL A 373 8.44 -23.00 -13.24
C VAL A 373 9.63 -23.72 -13.86
N THR A 374 9.70 -25.03 -13.75
CA THR A 374 10.75 -25.84 -14.38
C THR A 374 10.77 -25.66 -15.91
N THR A 375 9.61 -25.61 -16.55
CA THR A 375 9.51 -25.37 -18.01
C THR A 375 10.06 -23.99 -18.38
N LEU A 376 9.73 -22.94 -17.61
CA LEU A 376 10.26 -21.59 -17.81
C LEU A 376 11.78 -21.54 -17.62
N LEU A 377 12.29 -22.16 -16.55
CA LEU A 377 13.75 -22.22 -16.27
C LEU A 377 14.50 -22.97 -17.38
N LYS A 378 13.99 -24.12 -17.83
CA LYS A 378 14.56 -24.89 -18.95
C LYS A 378 14.52 -24.14 -20.28
N ALA A 379 13.51 -23.28 -20.46
CA ALA A 379 13.40 -22.39 -21.61
C ALA A 379 14.35 -21.18 -21.54
N GLY A 380 15.18 -21.06 -20.49
CA GLY A 380 16.19 -20.00 -20.34
C GLY A 380 15.70 -18.74 -19.64
N VAL A 381 14.54 -18.79 -18.96
CA VAL A 381 14.08 -17.66 -18.12
C VAL A 381 14.84 -17.71 -16.79
N ALA A 382 15.47 -16.61 -16.40
CA ALA A 382 16.14 -16.53 -15.10
C ALA A 382 15.10 -16.56 -13.94
N ALA A 383 15.43 -17.22 -12.84
CA ALA A 383 14.51 -17.44 -11.72
C ALA A 383 13.94 -16.13 -11.14
N GLU A 384 14.74 -15.07 -11.08
CA GLU A 384 14.34 -13.73 -10.62
C GLU A 384 13.26 -13.06 -11.50
N HIS A 385 13.09 -13.52 -12.73
CA HIS A 385 12.07 -13.04 -13.67
C HIS A 385 10.75 -13.82 -13.57
N ILE A 386 10.68 -14.84 -12.70
CA ILE A 386 9.49 -15.66 -12.49
C ILE A 386 8.87 -15.31 -11.15
N GLY A 387 7.57 -15.09 -11.14
CA GLY A 387 6.78 -14.88 -9.94
C GLY A 387 5.64 -15.89 -9.84
N VAL A 388 5.43 -16.43 -8.65
CA VAL A 388 4.27 -17.27 -8.31
C VAL A 388 3.42 -16.51 -7.31
N VAL A 389 2.17 -16.30 -7.67
CA VAL A 389 1.22 -15.51 -6.88
C VAL A 389 0.09 -16.43 -6.39
N THR A 390 -0.21 -16.38 -5.10
CA THR A 390 -1.33 -17.12 -4.52
C THR A 390 -1.98 -16.32 -3.40
N PRO A 391 -3.30 -16.36 -3.20
CA PRO A 391 -3.95 -15.62 -2.11
C PRO A 391 -3.81 -16.29 -0.74
N TYR A 392 -3.19 -17.47 -0.64
CA TYR A 392 -3.16 -18.27 0.57
C TYR A 392 -1.73 -18.59 1.03
N GLU A 393 -1.42 -18.21 2.27
CA GLU A 393 -0.09 -18.43 2.87
C GLU A 393 0.26 -19.93 2.98
N GLY A 394 -0.74 -20.79 3.24
CA GLY A 394 -0.55 -22.24 3.23
C GLY A 394 -0.07 -22.76 1.88
N GLN A 395 -0.62 -22.25 0.77
CA GLN A 395 -0.18 -22.60 -0.58
C GLN A 395 1.19 -22.05 -0.88
N ARG A 396 1.46 -20.80 -0.50
CA ARG A 396 2.78 -20.17 -0.68
C ARG A 396 3.88 -21.03 -0.08
N ASN A 397 3.75 -21.36 1.20
CA ASN A 397 4.74 -22.16 1.92
C ASN A 397 4.86 -23.57 1.34
N PHE A 398 3.72 -24.17 0.96
CA PHE A 398 3.71 -25.49 0.34
C PHE A 398 4.42 -25.51 -1.02
N VAL A 399 4.18 -24.52 -1.89
CA VAL A 399 4.85 -24.39 -3.21
C VAL A 399 6.35 -24.23 -3.05
N ILE A 400 6.81 -23.36 -2.13
CA ILE A 400 8.25 -23.17 -1.86
C ILE A 400 8.89 -24.51 -1.46
N ASN A 401 8.32 -25.19 -0.48
CA ASN A 401 8.83 -26.47 0.00
C ASN A 401 8.77 -27.55 -1.08
N TYR A 402 7.68 -27.60 -1.85
CA TYR A 402 7.50 -28.57 -2.92
C TYR A 402 8.56 -28.42 -4.01
N MET A 403 8.85 -27.18 -4.47
CA MET A 403 9.91 -26.93 -5.45
C MET A 403 11.29 -27.32 -4.92
N GLN A 404 11.56 -27.09 -3.63
CA GLN A 404 12.84 -27.43 -3.02
C GLN A 404 13.05 -28.94 -2.79
N LEU A 405 11.96 -29.69 -2.50
CA LEU A 405 12.05 -31.11 -2.15
C LEU A 405 11.77 -32.05 -3.33
N HIS A 406 10.88 -31.63 -4.23
CA HIS A 406 10.38 -32.47 -5.34
C HIS A 406 10.63 -31.82 -6.71
N GLY A 407 11.30 -30.69 -6.77
CA GLY A 407 11.61 -30.02 -8.03
C GLY A 407 12.51 -30.89 -8.93
N SER A 408 12.22 -30.84 -10.24
CA SER A 408 12.94 -31.62 -11.27
C SER A 408 14.33 -31.06 -11.57
N MET A 409 14.71 -29.94 -10.97
CA MET A 409 16.03 -29.28 -11.09
C MET A 409 16.70 -29.20 -9.71
N MET A 410 17.97 -28.79 -9.68
CA MET A 410 18.69 -28.54 -8.42
C MET A 410 17.99 -27.46 -7.59
N LYS A 411 18.01 -27.57 -6.28
CA LYS A 411 17.34 -26.67 -5.33
C LYS A 411 17.69 -25.19 -5.57
N ASP A 412 18.94 -24.91 -5.89
CA ASP A 412 19.42 -23.55 -6.15
C ASP A 412 18.76 -22.89 -7.37
N ALA A 413 18.29 -23.67 -8.35
CA ALA A 413 17.59 -23.15 -9.50
C ALA A 413 16.26 -22.49 -9.15
N TYR A 414 15.60 -22.93 -8.05
CA TYR A 414 14.34 -22.38 -7.58
C TYR A 414 14.50 -21.26 -6.56
N ARG A 415 15.71 -21.05 -6.01
CA ARG A 415 15.95 -20.17 -4.87
C ARG A 415 15.50 -18.74 -5.09
N ASN A 416 15.68 -18.23 -6.31
CA ASN A 416 15.37 -16.85 -6.67
C ASN A 416 13.98 -16.70 -7.32
N VAL A 417 13.18 -17.78 -7.40
CA VAL A 417 11.78 -17.69 -7.83
C VAL A 417 10.98 -17.05 -6.71
N GLU A 418 10.34 -15.94 -7.01
CA GLU A 418 9.57 -15.21 -6.01
C GLU A 418 8.17 -15.82 -5.86
N VAL A 419 7.89 -16.41 -4.69
CA VAL A 419 6.56 -16.93 -4.34
C VAL A 419 5.96 -16.07 -3.24
N ALA A 420 4.87 -15.37 -3.53
CA ALA A 420 4.29 -14.44 -2.58
C ALA A 420 2.76 -14.34 -2.67
N SER A 421 2.15 -13.71 -1.67
CA SER A 421 0.71 -13.40 -1.71
C SER A 421 0.42 -12.32 -2.75
N VAL A 422 -0.86 -12.22 -3.17
CA VAL A 422 -1.32 -11.15 -4.08
C VAL A 422 -1.01 -9.78 -3.48
N ASP A 423 -1.25 -9.64 -2.18
CA ASP A 423 -1.04 -8.38 -1.46
C ASP A 423 0.45 -7.99 -1.45
N ALA A 424 1.36 -8.94 -1.21
CA ALA A 424 2.80 -8.72 -1.24
C ALA A 424 3.37 -8.47 -2.66
N PHE A 425 2.66 -8.85 -3.70
CA PHE A 425 3.04 -8.57 -5.09
C PHE A 425 2.62 -7.17 -5.57
N GLN A 426 1.86 -6.43 -4.77
CA GLN A 426 1.50 -5.06 -5.14
C GLN A 426 2.75 -4.17 -5.26
N GLY A 427 2.81 -3.33 -6.29
CA GLY A 427 3.99 -2.53 -6.60
C GLY A 427 5.12 -3.28 -7.32
N ARG A 428 5.08 -4.62 -7.36
CA ARG A 428 6.09 -5.47 -8.03
C ARG A 428 5.64 -5.90 -9.42
N GLU A 429 6.57 -6.37 -10.22
CA GLU A 429 6.32 -6.94 -11.56
C GLU A 429 7.38 -7.98 -11.91
N LYS A 430 7.01 -8.98 -12.69
CA LYS A 430 7.91 -10.02 -13.21
C LYS A 430 7.66 -10.20 -14.70
N ASP A 431 8.59 -10.85 -15.36
CA ASP A 431 8.43 -11.19 -16.76
C ASP A 431 7.33 -12.23 -16.95
N TYR A 432 7.32 -13.26 -16.12
CA TYR A 432 6.31 -14.32 -16.12
C TYR A 432 5.67 -14.46 -14.74
N ILE A 433 4.36 -14.53 -14.74
CA ILE A 433 3.55 -14.73 -13.51
C ILE A 433 2.73 -16.01 -13.65
N ILE A 434 2.80 -16.83 -12.60
CA ILE A 434 1.94 -18.00 -12.40
C ILE A 434 1.03 -17.71 -11.21
N VAL A 435 -0.28 -17.77 -11.39
CA VAL A 435 -1.27 -17.57 -10.33
C VAL A 435 -1.88 -18.92 -9.94
N SER A 436 -1.71 -19.34 -8.69
CA SER A 436 -2.35 -20.53 -8.12
C SER A 436 -3.59 -20.12 -7.34
N CYS A 437 -4.77 -20.52 -7.82
CA CYS A 437 -6.07 -20.11 -7.25
C CYS A 437 -6.46 -20.90 -6.01
N VAL A 438 -5.99 -22.13 -5.88
CA VAL A 438 -6.19 -23.04 -4.72
C VAL A 438 -7.63 -23.54 -4.57
N ARG A 439 -8.61 -22.64 -4.63
CA ARG A 439 -10.01 -22.93 -4.29
C ARG A 439 -10.66 -23.92 -5.27
N SER A 440 -11.11 -25.03 -4.71
CA SER A 440 -11.72 -26.13 -5.47
C SER A 440 -12.91 -26.77 -4.75
N ASN A 441 -13.54 -26.04 -3.82
CA ASN A 441 -14.66 -26.50 -3.01
C ASN A 441 -15.99 -25.92 -3.51
N SER A 442 -17.02 -26.74 -3.57
CA SER A 442 -18.33 -26.34 -4.09
C SER A 442 -19.23 -25.59 -3.09
N SER A 443 -18.96 -25.71 -1.78
CA SER A 443 -19.86 -25.24 -0.70
C SER A 443 -19.33 -23.97 0.01
N LEU A 444 -18.02 -23.79 0.14
CA LEU A 444 -17.41 -22.71 0.93
C LEU A 444 -17.11 -21.42 0.13
N GLY A 445 -17.52 -21.39 -1.15
CA GLY A 445 -17.20 -20.25 -2.03
C GLY A 445 -15.71 -20.13 -2.33
N ILE A 446 -15.33 -19.04 -3.01
CA ILE A 446 -13.95 -18.84 -3.49
C ILE A 446 -13.10 -17.92 -2.57
N GLY A 447 -13.69 -17.45 -1.45
CA GLY A 447 -12.96 -16.66 -0.45
C GLY A 447 -12.29 -15.41 -1.03
N PHE A 448 -10.99 -15.24 -0.78
CA PHE A 448 -10.19 -14.07 -1.21
C PHE A 448 -10.16 -13.86 -2.73
N LEU A 449 -10.43 -14.88 -3.52
CA LEU A 449 -10.52 -14.76 -4.98
C LEU A 449 -11.76 -13.98 -5.45
N SER A 450 -12.75 -13.76 -4.59
CA SER A 450 -13.94 -12.96 -4.92
C SER A 450 -13.68 -11.46 -4.98
N ASP A 451 -12.55 -10.99 -4.43
CA ASP A 451 -12.19 -9.58 -4.44
C ASP A 451 -11.69 -9.14 -5.82
N PRO A 452 -12.41 -8.22 -6.51
CA PRO A 452 -12.03 -7.75 -7.84
C PRO A 452 -10.69 -7.03 -7.87
N ARG A 453 -10.31 -6.38 -6.76
CA ARG A 453 -9.03 -5.65 -6.66
C ARG A 453 -7.85 -6.61 -6.62
N ARG A 454 -7.98 -7.73 -5.88
CA ARG A 454 -6.98 -8.80 -5.86
C ARG A 454 -6.80 -9.44 -7.22
N LEU A 455 -7.90 -9.73 -7.89
CA LEU A 455 -7.83 -10.27 -9.25
C LEU A 455 -7.14 -9.29 -10.21
N ASN A 456 -7.51 -8.02 -10.18
CA ASN A 456 -6.86 -6.99 -11.01
C ASN A 456 -5.35 -6.93 -10.75
N VAL A 457 -4.93 -6.96 -9.48
CA VAL A 457 -3.50 -7.00 -9.14
C VAL A 457 -2.84 -8.25 -9.70
N ALA A 458 -3.40 -9.45 -9.47
CA ALA A 458 -2.81 -10.71 -9.94
C ALA A 458 -2.63 -10.75 -11.47
N LEU A 459 -3.65 -10.28 -12.24
CA LEU A 459 -3.62 -10.27 -13.71
C LEU A 459 -2.62 -9.27 -14.29
N THR A 460 -2.25 -8.24 -13.53
CA THR A 460 -1.47 -7.10 -14.04
C THR A 460 -0.02 -7.06 -13.58
N ARG A 461 0.49 -8.17 -13.01
CA ARG A 461 1.91 -8.26 -12.56
C ARG A 461 2.87 -8.71 -13.65
N ALA A 462 2.36 -9.44 -14.65
CA ALA A 462 3.17 -10.00 -15.73
C ALA A 462 3.54 -8.96 -16.79
N ARG A 463 4.78 -9.04 -17.30
CA ARG A 463 5.25 -8.24 -18.45
C ARG A 463 5.09 -9.01 -19.75
N PHE A 464 5.55 -10.27 -19.78
CA PHE A 464 5.67 -11.09 -20.96
C PHE A 464 4.69 -12.26 -21.00
N GLY A 465 4.34 -12.87 -19.86
CA GLY A 465 3.43 -14.00 -19.88
C GLY A 465 2.71 -14.26 -18.56
N LEU A 466 1.47 -14.74 -18.64
CA LEU A 466 0.57 -15.00 -17.51
C LEU A 466 -0.02 -16.40 -17.60
N ILE A 467 0.11 -17.17 -16.53
CA ILE A 467 -0.48 -18.49 -16.39
C ILE A 467 -1.36 -18.49 -15.15
N LEU A 468 -2.64 -18.80 -15.33
CA LEU A 468 -3.57 -19.02 -14.23
C LEU A 468 -3.78 -20.53 -14.04
N ILE A 469 -3.75 -21.00 -12.80
CA ILE A 469 -4.01 -22.42 -12.45
C ILE A 469 -5.18 -22.45 -11.49
N GLY A 470 -6.18 -23.28 -11.76
CA GLY A 470 -7.33 -23.42 -10.86
C GLY A 470 -8.45 -24.30 -11.41
N ASN A 471 -9.51 -24.41 -10.63
CA ASN A 471 -10.70 -25.17 -10.98
C ASN A 471 -11.76 -24.29 -11.66
N PRO A 472 -11.89 -24.32 -12.99
CA PRO A 472 -12.82 -23.45 -13.71
C PRO A 472 -14.28 -23.73 -13.37
N ARG A 473 -14.63 -24.97 -12.91
CA ARG A 473 -16.00 -25.34 -12.51
C ARG A 473 -16.45 -24.64 -11.23
N ILE A 474 -15.50 -24.27 -10.38
CA ILE A 474 -15.78 -23.57 -9.12
C ILE A 474 -15.68 -22.07 -9.32
N LEU A 475 -14.64 -21.61 -9.99
CA LEU A 475 -14.38 -20.18 -10.21
C LEU A 475 -15.49 -19.53 -11.04
N CYS A 476 -16.05 -20.23 -12.04
CA CYS A 476 -17.15 -19.71 -12.88
C CYS A 476 -18.45 -19.37 -12.11
N LYS A 477 -18.58 -19.80 -10.85
CA LYS A 477 -19.71 -19.41 -10.00
C LYS A 477 -19.66 -17.95 -9.54
N ASN A 478 -18.49 -17.29 -9.65
CA ASN A 478 -18.35 -15.87 -9.40
C ASN A 478 -18.46 -15.10 -10.73
N PRO A 479 -19.25 -14.01 -10.81
CA PRO A 479 -19.48 -13.27 -12.05
C PRO A 479 -18.19 -12.79 -12.73
N LEU A 480 -17.25 -12.22 -11.96
CA LEU A 480 -15.99 -11.70 -12.49
C LEU A 480 -15.10 -12.83 -13.06
N TRP A 481 -14.98 -13.95 -12.33
CA TRP A 481 -14.26 -15.12 -12.80
C TRP A 481 -14.94 -15.79 -13.98
N TYR A 482 -16.27 -15.77 -14.03
CA TYR A 482 -17.02 -16.25 -15.19
C TYR A 482 -16.60 -15.50 -16.46
N HIS A 483 -16.61 -14.17 -16.43
CA HIS A 483 -16.19 -13.36 -17.57
C HIS A 483 -14.73 -13.59 -17.96
N LEU A 484 -13.84 -13.76 -16.98
CA LEU A 484 -12.44 -14.09 -17.23
C LEU A 484 -12.29 -15.45 -17.92
N LEU A 485 -12.97 -16.47 -17.40
CA LEU A 485 -12.92 -17.83 -17.96
C LEU A 485 -13.53 -17.91 -19.35
N VAL A 486 -14.61 -17.18 -19.62
CA VAL A 486 -15.19 -17.02 -20.97
C VAL A 486 -14.19 -16.36 -21.91
N HIS A 487 -13.54 -15.25 -21.46
CA HIS A 487 -12.50 -14.59 -22.23
C HIS A 487 -11.34 -15.53 -22.63
N PHE A 488 -10.89 -16.38 -21.72
CA PHE A 488 -9.87 -17.41 -22.02
C PHE A 488 -10.40 -18.50 -22.97
N LYS A 489 -11.62 -18.96 -22.74
CA LYS A 489 -12.23 -20.03 -23.54
C LYS A 489 -12.47 -19.63 -24.98
N ASP A 490 -13.04 -18.44 -25.21
CA ASP A 490 -13.36 -17.92 -26.55
C ASP A 490 -12.11 -17.71 -27.42
N ARG A 491 -10.93 -17.57 -26.75
CA ARG A 491 -9.63 -17.44 -27.42
C ARG A 491 -8.80 -18.72 -27.47
N ASN A 492 -9.40 -19.88 -27.09
CA ASN A 492 -8.70 -21.17 -26.97
C ASN A 492 -7.51 -21.16 -26.00
N LEU A 493 -7.58 -20.33 -24.95
CA LEU A 493 -6.54 -20.19 -23.92
C LEU A 493 -6.89 -20.95 -22.63
N LEU A 494 -8.08 -21.53 -22.51
CA LEU A 494 -8.47 -22.42 -21.41
C LEU A 494 -8.10 -23.85 -21.81
N VAL A 495 -7.08 -24.40 -21.12
CA VAL A 495 -6.43 -25.66 -21.52
C VAL A 495 -6.38 -26.67 -20.39
N GLU A 496 -6.27 -27.95 -20.76
CA GLU A 496 -6.11 -29.10 -19.87
C GLU A 496 -5.10 -30.10 -20.47
N GLY A 497 -4.72 -31.11 -19.69
CA GLY A 497 -3.80 -32.17 -20.12
C GLY A 497 -2.35 -31.93 -19.70
N ALA A 498 -1.44 -32.69 -20.32
CA ALA A 498 0.01 -32.58 -20.04
C ALA A 498 0.59 -31.32 -20.69
N LEU A 499 1.58 -30.68 -20.05
CA LEU A 499 2.25 -29.48 -20.59
C LEU A 499 2.93 -29.73 -21.96
N SER A 500 3.32 -30.98 -22.25
CA SER A 500 3.84 -31.39 -23.55
C SER A 500 2.77 -31.56 -24.62
N ASN A 501 1.50 -31.65 -24.23
CA ASN A 501 0.36 -31.87 -25.14
C ASN A 501 -0.89 -31.21 -24.57
N LEU A 502 -0.91 -29.88 -24.55
CA LEU A 502 -2.06 -29.10 -24.08
C LEU A 502 -3.22 -29.22 -25.05
N GLN A 503 -4.41 -29.49 -24.49
CA GLN A 503 -5.66 -29.57 -25.23
C GLN A 503 -6.63 -28.49 -24.75
N PRO A 504 -7.51 -27.97 -25.62
CA PRO A 504 -8.59 -27.08 -25.17
C PRO A 504 -9.47 -27.76 -24.13
N SER A 505 -9.80 -27.06 -23.05
CA SER A 505 -10.64 -27.63 -21.97
C SER A 505 -12.06 -27.90 -22.45
N MET A 506 -12.57 -29.07 -22.09
CA MET A 506 -13.95 -29.52 -22.38
C MET A 506 -14.98 -28.94 -21.40
N VAL A 507 -14.58 -28.09 -20.45
CA VAL A 507 -15.50 -27.48 -19.49
C VAL A 507 -16.56 -26.63 -20.20
N ARG A 508 -17.85 -26.89 -19.84
CA ARG A 508 -18.99 -26.07 -20.26
C ARG A 508 -19.40 -25.17 -19.10
N PHE A 509 -19.60 -23.91 -19.37
CA PHE A 509 -20.15 -22.95 -18.40
C PHE A 509 -21.66 -22.85 -18.58
N GLY A 510 -22.39 -22.78 -17.45
CA GLY A 510 -23.82 -22.46 -17.43
C GLY A 510 -24.06 -20.98 -17.80
N PRO A 511 -25.28 -20.46 -17.63
CA PRO A 511 -25.56 -19.04 -17.80
C PRO A 511 -24.74 -18.22 -16.79
N PRO A 512 -24.43 -16.95 -17.13
CA PRO A 512 -23.65 -16.10 -16.24
C PRO A 512 -24.35 -15.94 -14.89
N PRO A 513 -23.62 -16.04 -13.77
CA PRO A 513 -24.19 -15.82 -12.45
C PRO A 513 -24.69 -14.38 -12.33
N VAL A 514 -25.82 -14.20 -11.64
CA VAL A 514 -26.42 -12.86 -11.44
C VAL A 514 -25.52 -12.02 -10.53
N GLU A 515 -25.12 -10.88 -11.02
CA GLU A 515 -24.31 -9.93 -10.25
C GLU A 515 -25.20 -9.25 -9.18
N ARG A 516 -25.07 -9.68 -7.93
CA ARG A 516 -25.67 -8.96 -6.79
C ARG A 516 -24.68 -7.88 -6.34
N ARG A 517 -24.80 -6.68 -6.88
CA ARG A 517 -24.03 -5.54 -6.42
C ARG A 517 -24.49 -5.15 -5.01
N VAL A 518 -23.73 -5.56 -4.01
CA VAL A 518 -23.92 -5.09 -2.64
C VAL A 518 -23.21 -3.76 -2.53
N MET A 519 -23.96 -2.67 -2.64
CA MET A 519 -23.41 -1.32 -2.37
C MET A 519 -23.01 -1.24 -0.91
N SER A 520 -21.83 -0.73 -0.63
CA SER A 520 -21.41 -0.39 0.72
C SER A 520 -22.37 0.64 1.33
N ARG A 521 -22.47 0.69 2.65
CA ARG A 521 -23.29 1.69 3.35
C ARG A 521 -22.93 3.12 2.94
N PHE A 522 -21.65 3.36 2.69
CA PHE A 522 -21.13 4.63 2.24
C PHE A 522 -21.51 4.96 0.79
N GLU A 523 -21.43 3.99 -0.13
CA GLU A 523 -21.87 4.20 -1.53
C GLU A 523 -23.37 4.46 -1.61
N ARG A 524 -24.19 3.84 -0.76
CA ARG A 524 -25.62 4.14 -0.66
C ARG A 524 -25.87 5.57 -0.19
N ALA A 525 -25.22 5.98 0.90
CA ALA A 525 -25.36 7.35 1.41
C ALA A 525 -24.87 8.41 0.40
N ALA A 526 -23.80 8.14 -0.34
CA ALA A 526 -23.31 9.03 -1.39
C ALA A 526 -24.24 9.07 -2.61
N SER A 527 -24.85 7.95 -2.99
CA SER A 527 -25.84 7.87 -4.07
C SER A 527 -27.12 8.64 -3.70
N GLU A 528 -27.58 8.50 -2.48
CA GLU A 528 -28.73 9.26 -1.95
C GLU A 528 -28.45 10.76 -1.92
N ALA A 529 -27.27 11.18 -1.45
CA ALA A 529 -26.86 12.58 -1.46
C ALA A 529 -26.76 13.18 -2.86
N ASN A 530 -26.26 12.42 -3.84
CA ASN A 530 -26.17 12.86 -5.24
C ASN A 530 -27.55 12.92 -5.92
N SER A 531 -28.46 11.99 -5.63
CA SER A 531 -29.83 12.02 -6.18
C SER A 531 -30.65 13.21 -5.67
N VAL A 532 -30.41 13.62 -4.43
CA VAL A 532 -31.04 14.84 -3.86
C VAL A 532 -30.49 16.09 -4.54
N ASN A 533 -29.18 16.15 -4.85
CA ASN A 533 -28.59 17.28 -5.55
C ASN A 533 -29.06 17.38 -7.02
N ASP A 534 -29.20 16.25 -7.71
CA ASP A 534 -29.71 16.21 -9.09
C ASP A 534 -31.22 16.61 -9.17
N SER A 535 -32.03 16.21 -8.17
CA SER A 535 -33.43 16.61 -8.10
C SER A 535 -33.62 18.11 -7.80
N LEU A 536 -32.66 18.71 -7.07
CA LEU A 536 -32.63 20.16 -6.80
C LEU A 536 -32.13 20.99 -7.99
N ALA A 537 -31.35 20.39 -8.91
CA ALA A 537 -30.86 21.05 -10.11
C ALA A 537 -31.91 21.16 -11.25
N MET A 538 -32.99 20.37 -11.18
CA MET A 538 -34.04 20.34 -12.24
C MET A 538 -35.16 21.33 -12.02
N ASP A 539 -35.23 22.11 -10.92
CA ASP A 539 -36.31 23.04 -10.68
C ASP A 539 -35.79 24.43 -10.25
N PRO A 540 -35.51 25.36 -11.20
CA PRO A 540 -34.89 26.65 -10.87
C PRO A 540 -35.89 27.70 -10.30
N VAL A 541 -37.17 27.36 -10.08
CA VAL A 541 -38.20 28.38 -9.76
C VAL A 541 -38.72 28.32 -8.32
N ARG A 542 -38.44 27.31 -7.52
CA ARG A 542 -38.89 27.22 -6.11
C ARG A 542 -37.87 26.61 -5.18
N ALA A 543 -36.96 27.40 -4.64
CA ALA A 543 -36.15 27.00 -3.51
C ALA A 543 -36.32 28.00 -2.34
N PRO A 544 -36.99 27.64 -1.23
CA PRO A 544 -36.68 28.24 0.04
C PRO A 544 -35.44 27.56 0.64
N PHE A 545 -34.54 28.36 1.08
CA PHE A 545 -33.26 28.12 1.73
C PHE A 545 -33.31 27.14 2.92
N ARG A 546 -33.44 25.82 2.69
CA ARG A 546 -33.39 24.80 3.77
C ARG A 546 -32.71 23.48 3.43
N GLY A 547 -32.03 23.34 2.27
CA GLY A 547 -31.54 22.04 1.78
C GLY A 547 -30.06 21.71 2.00
N SER A 548 -29.22 22.65 2.49
CA SER A 548 -27.76 22.40 2.49
C SER A 548 -27.20 21.77 3.79
N MET A 549 -28.01 21.65 4.85
CA MET A 549 -27.57 21.00 6.10
C MET A 549 -27.81 19.50 6.13
N ALA A 550 -28.82 18.97 5.45
CA ALA A 550 -29.21 17.57 5.56
C ALA A 550 -28.19 16.60 4.92
N SER A 551 -27.50 16.98 3.82
CA SER A 551 -26.52 16.11 3.18
C SER A 551 -25.18 16.06 3.92
N ALA A 552 -24.80 17.16 4.58
CA ALA A 552 -23.61 17.21 5.42
C ALA A 552 -23.82 16.43 6.73
N ASP A 553 -25.04 16.44 7.26
CA ASP A 553 -25.38 15.70 8.48
C ASP A 553 -25.54 14.20 8.23
N LEU A 554 -26.07 13.77 7.08
CA LEU A 554 -26.10 12.36 6.67
C LEU A 554 -24.69 11.78 6.44
N LEU A 555 -23.79 12.56 5.89
CA LEU A 555 -22.37 12.17 5.76
C LEU A 555 -21.65 12.21 7.12
N ARG A 556 -22.03 13.09 8.03
CA ARG A 556 -21.56 13.11 9.41
C ARG A 556 -22.07 11.91 10.20
N GLU A 557 -23.34 11.57 10.14
CA GLU A 557 -23.90 10.41 10.83
C GLU A 557 -23.41 9.09 10.24
N GLY A 558 -23.23 8.96 8.93
CA GLY A 558 -22.69 7.76 8.28
C GLY A 558 -21.23 7.47 8.59
N MET A 559 -20.42 8.50 8.81
CA MET A 559 -18.96 8.36 9.10
C MET A 559 -18.64 8.39 10.59
N TRP A 560 -19.44 9.05 11.41
CA TRP A 560 -19.16 9.31 12.82
C TRP A 560 -20.25 8.82 13.77
N GLY A 561 -21.43 8.51 13.28
CA GLY A 561 -22.61 8.16 14.08
C GLY A 561 -22.51 6.83 14.84
N THR A 562 -21.52 6.00 14.56
CA THR A 562 -21.19 4.79 15.36
C THR A 562 -20.10 5.03 16.40
N LEU A 563 -19.53 6.24 16.44
CA LEU A 563 -18.58 6.70 17.46
C LEU A 563 -19.17 7.82 18.34
N SER A 564 -20.47 8.06 18.30
CA SER A 564 -21.13 8.86 19.32
C SER A 564 -21.20 8.03 20.63
N LEU A 565 -20.08 7.87 21.26
CA LEU A 565 -20.03 7.90 22.72
C LEU A 565 -20.65 9.25 23.10
N ASP A 566 -21.80 9.20 23.78
CA ASP A 566 -22.54 10.35 24.26
C ASP A 566 -21.61 11.49 24.67
N ALA A 567 -21.79 12.66 24.09
CA ALA A 567 -21.02 13.86 24.46
C ALA A 567 -21.16 14.23 25.95
N ARG A 568 -22.10 13.58 26.67
CA ARG A 568 -22.25 13.66 28.12
C ARG A 568 -21.24 12.80 28.90
N SER A 569 -20.61 11.78 28.29
CA SER A 569 -19.57 10.97 28.94
C SER A 569 -18.16 11.57 28.83
N LEU A 570 -17.97 12.64 28.06
CA LEU A 570 -16.70 13.35 27.91
C LEU A 570 -16.44 14.38 29.03
N SER A 571 -17.35 14.53 30.00
CA SER A 571 -17.12 15.35 31.20
C SER A 571 -16.54 14.55 32.38
N MET A 572 -16.43 13.24 32.27
CA MET A 572 -15.78 12.42 33.29
C MET A 572 -14.25 12.51 33.15
N THR A 573 -13.60 12.86 34.23
CA THR A 573 -12.13 12.90 34.27
C THR A 573 -11.55 11.48 34.16
N GLN A 574 -10.32 11.37 33.70
CA GLN A 574 -9.62 10.08 33.56
C GLN A 574 -9.57 9.30 34.90
N SER A 575 -9.65 10.02 36.03
CA SER A 575 -9.78 9.53 37.38
C SER A 575 -11.11 8.78 37.62
N ASP A 576 -12.21 9.26 37.08
CA ASP A 576 -13.53 8.66 37.27
C ASP A 576 -13.69 7.33 36.54
N LEU A 577 -13.07 7.20 35.36
CA LEU A 577 -13.02 5.94 34.57
C LEU A 577 -12.17 4.85 35.25
N ILE A 578 -11.07 5.26 35.88
CA ILE A 578 -10.22 4.35 36.66
C ILE A 578 -10.96 3.88 37.91
N THR A 579 -11.68 4.78 38.60
CA THR A 579 -12.46 4.47 39.79
C THR A 579 -13.63 3.54 39.50
N GLN A 580 -14.30 3.71 38.34
CA GLN A 580 -15.38 2.82 37.92
C GLN A 580 -14.87 1.43 37.51
N SER A 581 -13.71 1.35 36.85
CA SER A 581 -13.05 0.08 36.50
C SER A 581 -12.53 -0.67 37.73
N LEU A 582 -12.11 0.04 38.78
CA LEU A 582 -11.68 -0.56 40.04
C LEU A 582 -12.88 -1.08 40.83
N LYS A 583 -13.99 -0.35 40.89
CA LYS A 583 -15.22 -0.82 41.56
C LYS A 583 -15.85 -2.04 40.88
N GLN A 584 -15.75 -2.17 39.58
CA GLN A 584 -16.24 -3.33 38.82
C GLN A 584 -15.37 -4.57 39.04
N LYS A 585 -14.06 -4.38 39.34
CA LYS A 585 -13.15 -5.47 39.74
C LYS A 585 -13.31 -5.89 41.19
N GLU A 586 -13.76 -5.02 42.08
CA GLU A 586 -14.05 -5.39 43.49
C GLU A 586 -15.31 -6.25 43.58
N THR A 587 -16.33 -6.04 42.76
CA THR A 587 -17.55 -6.88 42.71
C THR A 587 -17.32 -8.28 42.10
N ASP A 588 -16.27 -8.45 41.28
CA ASP A 588 -15.90 -9.75 40.72
C ASP A 588 -14.91 -10.54 41.62
N LEU A 589 -14.32 -9.91 42.65
CA LEU A 589 -13.36 -10.52 43.58
C LEU A 589 -14.02 -11.11 44.82
N ASP A 590 -15.24 -10.74 45.16
CA ASP A 590 -15.99 -11.33 46.27
C ASP A 590 -16.53 -12.74 46.00
N SER A 591 -16.27 -13.31 44.84
CA SER A 591 -16.68 -14.68 44.45
C SER A 591 -15.55 -15.74 44.50
N LEU A 592 -14.34 -15.40 44.90
CA LEU A 592 -13.21 -16.35 45.03
C LEU A 592 -12.45 -16.15 46.34
N ASP A 593 -13.03 -16.62 47.41
CA ASP A 593 -12.29 -16.87 48.67
C ASP A 593 -11.34 -18.06 48.49
N GLY A 594 -10.06 -17.84 48.74
CA GLY A 594 -9.08 -18.88 48.91
C GLY A 594 -7.72 -18.59 48.28
N PHE A 595 -6.90 -17.87 48.92
CA PHE A 595 -5.46 -18.01 49.10
C PHE A 595 -4.83 -16.63 49.42
N ARG A 596 -4.73 -16.37 50.74
CA ARG A 596 -3.85 -15.33 51.27
C ARG A 596 -2.52 -15.96 51.64
N SER A 597 -1.41 -15.38 51.19
CA SER A 597 -0.33 -15.01 52.12
C SER A 597 0.81 -14.25 51.41
N GLN A 598 1.16 -13.16 52.03
CA GLN A 598 2.46 -12.47 52.12
C GLN A 598 3.04 -11.79 50.87
N ALA A 599 3.09 -10.49 50.86
CA ALA A 599 4.23 -9.69 51.26
C ALA A 599 3.96 -8.19 51.13
N SER A 600 4.43 -7.47 52.08
CA SER A 600 4.30 -6.06 52.35
C SER A 600 5.39 -5.21 51.67
N VAL A 601 5.04 -3.91 51.49
CA VAL A 601 5.88 -2.69 51.61
C VAL A 601 6.77 -2.35 50.40
N ALA A 602 6.50 -1.27 49.73
CA ALA A 602 7.17 0.02 49.86
C ALA A 602 6.67 1.03 48.84
N ASP A 603 6.35 2.16 49.40
CA ASP A 603 6.07 3.45 48.78
C ASP A 603 7.31 4.10 48.17
N SER A 604 7.01 5.02 47.22
CA SER A 604 7.73 6.26 46.92
C SER A 604 8.83 6.22 45.86
N LEU A 605 8.63 7.08 44.99
CA LEU A 605 9.42 8.13 44.33
C LEU A 605 9.44 8.12 42.81
N GLU A 606 9.04 9.25 42.37
CA GLU A 606 9.07 9.79 41.05
C GLU A 606 10.48 9.86 40.46
N ASP A 607 10.44 9.98 39.12
CA ASP A 607 11.40 10.62 38.21
C ASP A 607 12.59 9.82 37.67
N GLU A 608 12.55 9.87 36.36
CA GLU A 608 13.64 9.96 35.39
C GLU A 608 14.51 8.73 35.11
N THR A 609 14.64 8.63 33.80
CA THR A 609 15.65 7.93 32.99
C THR A 609 15.25 6.57 32.42
N ASN A 610 14.76 6.68 31.18
CA ASN A 610 14.76 5.60 30.22
C ASN A 610 16.19 5.41 29.68
N GLU A 611 16.91 4.52 30.21
CA GLU A 611 18.06 3.91 29.56
C GLU A 611 17.69 2.54 29.02
N ASP A 612 17.89 2.39 27.74
CA ASP A 612 17.63 1.22 26.93
C ASP A 612 18.87 0.32 26.95
N PRO A 613 18.81 -0.90 27.49
CA PRO A 613 19.87 -1.87 27.33
C PRO A 613 19.42 -3.00 26.43
N MET A 614 19.46 -2.82 25.11
CA MET A 614 19.42 -3.94 24.16
C MET A 614 20.18 -3.59 22.87
N ALA A 615 21.47 -3.48 22.96
CA ALA A 615 22.38 -3.77 21.89
C ALA A 615 22.85 -5.20 22.03
N THR A 616 22.79 -5.95 20.94
CA THR A 616 23.26 -7.32 20.72
C THR A 616 22.25 -8.45 20.96
N MET A 617 21.57 -8.81 19.90
CA MET A 617 21.56 -10.17 19.34
C MET A 617 20.64 -10.19 18.10
N GLY A 618 21.23 -10.48 16.95
CA GLY A 618 20.48 -10.79 15.76
C GLY A 618 19.68 -12.07 15.95
N ILE A 619 18.37 -11.91 15.95
CA ILE A 619 17.43 -13.00 15.67
C ILE A 619 16.45 -12.37 14.69
N ASP A 620 16.48 -12.87 13.45
CA ASP A 620 15.46 -12.64 12.44
C ASP A 620 14.12 -13.21 12.95
N CYS A 621 13.43 -12.45 13.77
CA CYS A 621 12.01 -12.64 13.98
C CYS A 621 11.30 -11.80 12.92
N LEU A 622 10.71 -12.47 11.95
CA LEU A 622 9.73 -11.93 11.01
C LEU A 622 8.55 -11.30 11.79
N LEU A 623 8.76 -10.05 12.18
CA LEU A 623 7.68 -9.19 12.61
C LEU A 623 6.93 -8.78 11.35
N TYR A 624 5.68 -9.20 11.24
CA TYR A 624 4.69 -8.63 10.34
C TYR A 624 4.50 -7.15 10.71
N THR A 625 5.34 -6.30 10.15
CA THR A 625 5.09 -4.88 10.04
C THR A 625 4.35 -4.63 8.73
N SER A 626 3.68 -3.51 8.60
CA SER A 626 2.97 -3.03 7.40
C SER A 626 3.81 -3.02 6.10
N ASP A 627 5.03 -3.53 6.13
CA ASP A 627 5.94 -3.67 5.01
C ASP A 627 5.87 -5.05 4.32
N ALA A 628 5.01 -5.94 4.81
CA ALA A 628 4.74 -7.26 4.19
C ALA A 628 3.38 -7.31 3.47
N ALA A 629 2.75 -6.16 3.24
CA ALA A 629 1.61 -6.00 2.35
C ALA A 629 2.06 -5.38 1.03
#